data_37df66f2d8d5b779a103e98dba5a5f7d
#
_entry.id   37df66f2d8d5b779a103e98dba5a5f7d
#
_cell.length_a   1.000
_cell.length_b   1.000
_cell.length_c   1.000
_cell.angle_alpha   90.00
_cell.angle_beta   90.00
_cell.angle_gamma   90.00
#
_symmetry.space_group_name_H-M   'P 1'
#
loop_
_entity.id
_entity.type
_entity.pdbx_description
1 polymer ?
#
loop_
_entity_poly.entity_id
_entity_poly.type
_entity_poly.pdbx_seq_one_letter_code
_entity_poly.pdbx_strand_id
1 'polypeptide(L)'
;MKTQTDSQHFVRGHGTVTVVTRKGRKVRIRHIRATDAGLLVDLFHHLSPETRRFRFFTALPDLPEDILWREARRYADFNERKQAAFIALAREDGKDHAIGVVRLVLDKNDPDTAEFAIVLRDDYQREGLGTIMLDLLLQLALVRGIKQLRAVSLADNEGIHRLIQKCGFPVTSHTSHGETTQIIHLE
;
A
#
# COMPACT_ATOMS: atom_id res chain seq x y z
N MET A 1 15.40 11.10 14.31
CA MET A 1 15.10 9.96 15.19
C MET A 1 13.67 10.16 15.70
N LYS A 2 12.63 9.73 14.95
CA LYS A 2 11.24 9.77 15.43
C LYS A 2 10.99 8.50 16.24
N THR A 3 10.49 8.68 17.44
CA THR A 3 10.42 7.69 18.49
C THR A 3 9.49 6.52 18.12
N GLN A 4 9.89 5.32 18.49
CA GLN A 4 9.14 4.04 18.37
C GLN A 4 7.70 4.14 18.93
N THR A 5 7.45 5.07 19.84
CA THR A 5 6.15 5.36 20.46
C THR A 5 5.13 5.96 19.49
N ASP A 6 5.54 6.85 18.56
CA ASP A 6 4.64 7.47 17.58
C ASP A 6 4.14 6.46 16.53
N SER A 7 5.00 5.53 16.13
CA SER A 7 4.66 4.47 15.18
C SER A 7 3.67 3.46 15.77
N GLN A 8 3.79 3.12 17.06
CA GLN A 8 2.87 2.17 17.71
C GLN A 8 1.46 2.75 17.90
N HIS A 9 1.34 4.04 18.20
CA HIS A 9 0.04 4.72 18.26
C HIS A 9 -0.63 4.82 16.90
N PHE A 10 0.15 5.12 15.86
CA PHE A 10 -0.32 5.16 14.49
C PHE A 10 -0.88 3.80 14.03
N VAL A 11 -0.13 2.74 14.26
CA VAL A 11 -0.47 1.37 13.83
C VAL A 11 -1.74 0.84 14.49
N ARG A 12 -2.07 1.30 15.71
CA ARG A 12 -3.28 0.90 16.45
C ARG A 12 -4.58 1.61 16.04
N GLY A 13 -4.56 2.39 14.96
CA GLY A 13 -5.77 2.91 14.34
C GLY A 13 -6.07 4.40 14.56
N HIS A 14 -5.18 5.13 15.21
CA HIS A 14 -5.40 6.56 15.46
C HIS A 14 -4.17 7.39 15.15
N GLY A 15 -4.35 8.40 14.31
CA GLY A 15 -3.33 9.40 14.05
C GLY A 15 -2.90 9.52 12.58
N THR A 16 -2.01 10.48 12.37
CA THR A 16 -1.37 10.76 11.09
C THR A 16 0.13 10.87 11.33
N VAL A 17 0.92 10.15 10.55
CA VAL A 17 2.38 10.29 10.55
C VAL A 17 2.76 11.20 9.40
N THR A 18 3.60 12.20 9.69
CA THR A 18 4.21 13.04 8.65
C THR A 18 5.64 12.58 8.41
N VAL A 19 5.94 12.27 7.17
CA VAL A 19 7.26 11.83 6.72
C VAL A 19 7.81 12.79 5.68
N VAL A 20 9.12 12.77 5.48
CA VAL A 20 9.78 13.54 4.44
C VAL A 20 10.43 12.55 3.47
N THR A 21 10.12 12.66 2.20
CA THR A 21 10.72 11.82 1.15
C THR A 21 12.19 12.19 0.94
N ARG A 22 12.95 11.36 0.22
CA ARG A 22 14.36 11.64 -0.11
C ARG A 22 14.53 12.94 -0.91
N LYS A 23 13.50 13.40 -1.62
CA LYS A 23 13.49 14.68 -2.33
C LYS A 23 12.99 15.86 -1.48
N GLY A 24 12.79 15.66 -0.17
CA GLY A 24 12.37 16.73 0.75
C GLY A 24 10.86 17.02 0.74
N ARG A 25 10.04 16.24 0.04
CA ARG A 25 8.58 16.44 0.00
C ARG A 25 7.94 15.92 1.29
N LYS A 26 7.06 16.73 1.89
CA LYS A 26 6.29 16.33 3.09
C LYS A 26 5.09 15.50 2.66
N VAL A 27 4.93 14.33 3.28
CA VAL A 27 3.84 13.39 3.03
C VAL A 27 3.19 13.02 4.35
N ARG A 28 1.87 13.04 4.39
CA ARG A 28 1.08 12.57 5.53
C ARG A 28 0.56 11.18 5.24
N ILE A 29 0.74 10.25 6.17
CA ILE A 29 0.23 8.88 6.05
C ILE A 29 -0.77 8.65 7.18
N ARG A 30 -1.94 8.13 6.86
CA ARG A 30 -2.99 7.76 7.81
C ARG A 30 -3.77 6.54 7.36
N HIS A 31 -4.57 6.00 8.25
CA HIS A 31 -5.56 5.00 7.84
C HIS A 31 -6.55 5.57 6.81
N ILE A 32 -6.97 4.72 5.86
CA ILE A 32 -8.04 5.05 4.92
C ILE A 32 -9.36 5.18 5.70
N ARG A 33 -10.23 6.07 5.23
CA ARG A 33 -11.58 6.31 5.74
C ARG A 33 -12.59 6.06 4.64
N ALA A 34 -13.81 5.71 5.00
CA ALA A 34 -14.91 5.53 4.04
C ALA A 34 -15.15 6.77 3.15
N THR A 35 -14.81 7.96 3.65
CA THR A 35 -14.92 9.24 2.92
C THR A 35 -13.83 9.46 1.87
N ASP A 36 -12.82 8.58 1.77
CA ASP A 36 -11.64 8.78 0.90
C ASP A 36 -11.86 8.29 -0.54
N ALA A 37 -13.05 7.86 -0.91
CA ALA A 37 -13.30 7.38 -2.28
C ALA A 37 -12.84 8.36 -3.36
N GLY A 38 -13.09 9.67 -3.17
CA GLY A 38 -12.63 10.71 -4.10
C GLY A 38 -11.12 10.82 -4.22
N LEU A 39 -10.37 10.59 -3.13
CA LEU A 39 -8.91 10.55 -3.14
C LEU A 39 -8.38 9.31 -3.87
N LEU A 40 -9.10 8.18 -3.80
CA LEU A 40 -8.73 6.97 -4.54
C LEU A 40 -8.99 7.12 -6.05
N VAL A 41 -10.07 7.79 -6.43
CA VAL A 41 -10.36 8.15 -7.84
C VAL A 41 -9.25 9.09 -8.36
N ASP A 42 -8.92 10.13 -7.60
CA ASP A 42 -7.83 11.06 -7.93
C ASP A 42 -6.50 10.33 -8.12
N LEU A 43 -6.14 9.43 -7.20
CA LEU A 43 -4.94 8.59 -7.33
C LEU A 43 -4.96 7.78 -8.63
N PHE A 44 -6.07 7.11 -8.94
CA PHE A 44 -6.19 6.28 -10.15
C PHE A 44 -5.91 7.10 -11.41
N HIS A 45 -6.48 8.29 -11.52
CA HIS A 45 -6.27 9.17 -12.67
C HIS A 45 -4.81 9.61 -12.85
N HIS A 46 -4.05 9.71 -11.74
CA HIS A 46 -2.65 10.10 -11.75
C HIS A 46 -1.65 8.93 -11.86
N LEU A 47 -2.13 7.67 -11.97
CA LEU A 47 -1.27 6.52 -12.25
C LEU A 47 -0.99 6.39 -13.73
N SER A 48 0.26 6.10 -14.09
CA SER A 48 0.62 5.73 -15.45
C SER A 48 -0.06 4.40 -15.86
N PRO A 49 -0.22 4.15 -17.17
CA PRO A 49 -0.70 2.85 -17.66
C PRO A 49 0.12 1.66 -17.15
N GLU A 50 1.43 1.83 -17.02
CA GLU A 50 2.33 0.80 -16.48
C GLU A 50 2.05 0.52 -15.00
N THR A 51 1.92 1.56 -14.16
CA THR A 51 1.61 1.41 -12.74
C THR A 51 0.22 0.82 -12.53
N ARG A 52 -0.77 1.18 -13.36
CA ARG A 52 -2.08 0.52 -13.37
C ARG A 52 -1.96 -0.97 -13.73
N ARG A 53 -1.19 -1.32 -14.76
CA ARG A 53 -0.94 -2.72 -15.15
C ARG A 53 -0.33 -3.52 -14.00
N PHE A 54 0.69 -3.00 -13.34
CA PHE A 54 1.31 -3.64 -12.19
C PHE A 54 0.36 -3.81 -11.01
N ARG A 55 -0.53 -2.85 -10.79
CA ARG A 55 -1.45 -2.88 -9.66
C ARG A 55 -2.64 -3.80 -9.87
N PHE A 56 -3.14 -3.91 -11.11
CA PHE A 56 -4.38 -4.62 -11.44
C PHE A 56 -4.16 -5.86 -12.30
N PHE A 57 -2.91 -6.21 -12.62
CA PHE A 57 -2.52 -7.39 -13.41
C PHE A 57 -3.03 -7.39 -14.87
N THR A 58 -3.51 -6.27 -15.32
CA THR A 58 -4.04 -6.11 -16.68
C THR A 58 -3.81 -4.68 -17.14
N ALA A 59 -3.66 -4.51 -18.46
CA ALA A 59 -3.72 -3.19 -19.07
C ALA A 59 -5.15 -2.67 -18.95
N LEU A 60 -5.44 -1.93 -17.88
CA LEU A 60 -6.73 -1.29 -17.73
C LEU A 60 -6.78 -0.06 -18.63
N PRO A 61 -7.73 0.00 -19.59
CA PRO A 61 -8.11 1.26 -20.22
C PRO A 61 -8.68 2.21 -19.15
N ASP A 62 -8.95 3.44 -19.52
CA ASP A 62 -9.69 4.33 -18.66
C ASP A 62 -11.03 3.70 -18.32
N LEU A 63 -11.26 3.47 -17.03
CA LEU A 63 -12.51 2.90 -16.56
C LEU A 63 -13.63 3.94 -16.69
N PRO A 64 -14.87 3.53 -17.03
CA PRO A 64 -16.03 4.39 -16.90
C PRO A 64 -16.10 4.97 -15.47
N GLU A 65 -16.37 6.25 -15.36
CA GLU A 65 -16.35 6.99 -14.08
C GLU A 65 -17.24 6.35 -13.00
N ASP A 66 -18.42 5.88 -13.38
CA ASP A 66 -19.35 5.21 -12.46
C ASP A 66 -18.75 3.92 -11.87
N ILE A 67 -18.04 3.15 -12.68
CA ILE A 67 -17.34 1.93 -12.25
C ILE A 67 -16.18 2.32 -11.32
N LEU A 68 -15.37 3.30 -11.71
CA LEU A 68 -14.24 3.76 -10.91
C LEU A 68 -14.71 4.24 -9.53
N TRP A 69 -15.75 5.06 -9.46
CA TRP A 69 -16.33 5.54 -8.20
C TRP A 69 -16.91 4.41 -7.35
N ARG A 70 -17.57 3.43 -7.97
CA ARG A 70 -18.11 2.27 -7.24
C ARG A 70 -17.00 1.47 -6.59
N GLU A 71 -15.94 1.18 -7.35
CA GLU A 71 -14.80 0.43 -6.81
C GLU A 71 -14.03 1.25 -5.75
N ALA A 72 -13.85 2.55 -5.95
CA ALA A 72 -13.21 3.42 -4.98
C ALA A 72 -13.98 3.45 -3.64
N ARG A 73 -15.32 3.52 -3.66
CA ARG A 73 -16.15 3.43 -2.44
C ARG A 73 -15.97 2.08 -1.75
N ARG A 74 -15.99 0.98 -2.51
CA ARG A 74 -15.78 -0.37 -1.96
C ARG A 74 -14.37 -0.53 -1.36
N TYR A 75 -13.38 0.12 -1.95
CA TYR A 75 -12.00 0.13 -1.45
C TYR A 75 -11.84 0.98 -0.20
N ALA A 76 -12.58 2.07 -0.07
CA ALA A 76 -12.52 2.96 1.08
C ALA A 76 -13.29 2.41 2.28
N ASP A 77 -14.45 1.75 2.04
CA ASP A 77 -15.32 1.19 3.08
C ASP A 77 -15.13 -0.33 3.16
N PHE A 78 -14.37 -0.79 4.13
CA PHE A 78 -14.04 -2.19 4.33
C PHE A 78 -14.12 -2.61 5.80
N ASN A 79 -14.17 -3.93 6.02
CA ASN A 79 -14.18 -4.50 7.36
C ASN A 79 -12.77 -4.43 8.00
N GLU A 80 -12.58 -3.52 8.94
CA GLU A 80 -11.29 -3.28 9.62
C GLU A 80 -10.76 -4.49 10.42
N ARG A 81 -11.63 -5.44 10.79
CA ARG A 81 -11.20 -6.69 11.43
C ARG A 81 -10.44 -7.61 10.47
N LYS A 82 -10.77 -7.54 9.17
CA LYS A 82 -10.20 -8.41 8.13
C LYS A 82 -9.19 -7.69 7.25
N GLN A 83 -9.19 -6.39 7.27
CA GLN A 83 -8.40 -5.57 6.35
C GLN A 83 -7.82 -4.36 7.08
N ALA A 84 -6.77 -3.81 6.50
CA ALA A 84 -6.25 -2.51 6.86
C ALA A 84 -5.68 -1.81 5.63
N ALA A 85 -5.71 -0.51 5.61
CA ALA A 85 -5.10 0.25 4.52
C ALA A 85 -4.61 1.61 5.02
N PHE A 86 -3.43 2.00 4.53
CA PHE A 86 -2.88 3.34 4.73
C PHE A 86 -2.88 4.10 3.43
N ILE A 87 -3.26 5.38 3.50
CA ILE A 87 -3.20 6.32 2.40
C ILE A 87 -2.10 7.36 2.68
N ALA A 88 -1.27 7.60 1.68
CA ALA A 88 -0.26 8.66 1.69
C ALA A 88 -0.81 9.87 0.94
N LEU A 89 -0.74 11.04 1.55
CA LEU A 89 -1.29 12.30 1.08
C LEU A 89 -0.19 13.35 0.93
N ALA A 90 -0.14 14.01 -0.21
CA ALA A 90 0.63 15.23 -0.42
C ALA A 90 -0.32 16.42 -0.57
N ARG A 91 0.13 17.59 -0.14
CA ARG A 91 -0.59 18.84 -0.35
C ARG A 91 -0.02 19.54 -1.56
N GLU A 92 -0.81 19.60 -2.62
CA GLU A 92 -0.46 20.21 -3.90
C GLU A 92 -1.55 21.24 -4.24
N ASP A 93 -1.19 22.43 -4.67
CA ASP A 93 -2.11 23.54 -5.03
C ASP A 93 -3.23 23.80 -4.00
N GLY A 94 -2.86 23.70 -2.70
CA GLY A 94 -3.79 23.93 -1.61
C GLY A 94 -4.77 22.81 -1.31
N LYS A 95 -4.70 21.67 -2.02
CA LYS A 95 -5.54 20.49 -1.84
C LYS A 95 -4.74 19.26 -1.45
N ASP A 96 -5.39 18.30 -0.84
CA ASP A 96 -4.81 17.00 -0.55
C ASP A 96 -5.02 16.06 -1.75
N HIS A 97 -3.93 15.47 -2.21
CA HIS A 97 -3.92 14.44 -3.24
C HIS A 97 -3.42 13.12 -2.67
N ALA A 98 -4.07 12.03 -3.02
CA ALA A 98 -3.54 10.72 -2.71
C ALA A 98 -2.37 10.41 -3.64
N ILE A 99 -1.23 10.04 -3.05
CA ILE A 99 0.00 9.73 -3.78
C ILE A 99 0.41 8.27 -3.59
N GLY A 100 -0.31 7.52 -2.77
CA GLY A 100 -0.10 6.10 -2.61
C GLY A 100 -1.04 5.45 -1.62
N VAL A 101 -1.20 4.16 -1.77
CA VAL A 101 -1.98 3.30 -0.87
C VAL A 101 -1.22 2.00 -0.66
N VAL A 102 -1.19 1.53 0.58
CA VAL A 102 -0.83 0.17 0.94
C VAL A 102 -2.00 -0.48 1.68
N ARG A 103 -2.31 -1.73 1.34
CA ARG A 103 -3.44 -2.47 1.89
C ARG A 103 -3.01 -3.86 2.32
N LEU A 104 -3.59 -4.33 3.41
CA LEU A 104 -3.48 -5.67 3.96
C LEU A 104 -4.86 -6.30 4.03
N VAL A 105 -4.97 -7.57 3.63
CA VAL A 105 -6.19 -8.38 3.73
C VAL A 105 -5.83 -9.71 4.35
N LEU A 106 -6.48 -10.08 5.46
CA LEU A 106 -6.27 -11.38 6.10
C LEU A 106 -6.72 -12.51 5.15
N ASP A 107 -5.94 -13.57 5.08
CA ASP A 107 -6.35 -14.77 4.36
C ASP A 107 -7.60 -15.39 5.03
N LYS A 108 -8.50 -15.92 4.23
CA LYS A 108 -9.76 -16.47 4.73
C LYS A 108 -9.59 -17.82 5.41
N ASN A 109 -8.56 -18.56 5.04
CA ASN A 109 -8.32 -19.96 5.43
C ASN A 109 -7.14 -20.08 6.39
N ASP A 110 -6.29 -19.04 6.50
CA ASP A 110 -5.11 -19.03 7.36
C ASP A 110 -5.03 -17.72 8.12
N PRO A 111 -5.35 -17.71 9.43
CA PRO A 111 -5.34 -16.49 10.24
C PRO A 111 -3.94 -15.92 10.48
N ASP A 112 -2.89 -16.70 10.27
CA ASP A 112 -1.50 -16.28 10.43
C ASP A 112 -0.95 -15.61 9.17
N THR A 113 -1.70 -15.64 8.06
CA THR A 113 -1.29 -15.10 6.76
C THR A 113 -2.18 -13.92 6.34
N ALA A 114 -1.57 -12.91 5.76
CA ALA A 114 -2.27 -11.84 5.08
C ALA A 114 -1.65 -11.55 3.70
N GLU A 115 -2.48 -11.09 2.77
CA GLU A 115 -2.03 -10.58 1.49
C GLU A 115 -1.90 -9.07 1.57
N PHE A 116 -0.87 -8.51 0.91
CA PHE A 116 -0.73 -7.07 0.80
C PHE A 116 -0.50 -6.62 -0.64
N ALA A 117 -0.89 -5.39 -0.89
CA ALA A 117 -0.63 -4.69 -2.14
C ALA A 117 -0.29 -3.24 -1.86
N ILE A 118 0.60 -2.68 -2.68
CA ILE A 118 1.02 -1.29 -2.60
C ILE A 118 0.98 -0.65 -3.99
N VAL A 119 0.59 0.61 -4.05
CA VAL A 119 0.67 1.45 -5.24
C VAL A 119 1.14 2.84 -4.84
N LEU A 120 1.98 3.43 -5.66
CA LEU A 120 2.45 4.81 -5.53
C LEU A 120 2.31 5.53 -6.87
N ARG A 121 1.90 6.79 -6.82
CA ARG A 121 1.93 7.70 -7.97
C ARG A 121 3.35 7.79 -8.51
N ASP A 122 3.51 7.74 -9.81
CA ASP A 122 4.79 7.53 -10.49
C ASP A 122 5.85 8.58 -10.10
N ASP A 123 5.45 9.84 -9.98
CA ASP A 123 6.31 10.96 -9.61
C ASP A 123 6.78 10.94 -8.13
N TYR A 124 6.17 10.08 -7.27
CA TYR A 124 6.58 9.83 -5.88
C TYR A 124 7.33 8.51 -5.69
N GLN A 125 7.55 7.76 -6.77
CA GLN A 125 8.34 6.53 -6.70
C GLN A 125 9.84 6.86 -6.54
N ARG A 126 10.61 5.86 -6.07
CA ARG A 126 12.08 5.93 -5.85
C ARG A 126 12.52 7.02 -4.87
N GLU A 127 11.61 7.58 -4.07
CA GLU A 127 11.89 8.57 -3.02
C GLU A 127 11.90 8.01 -1.60
N GLY A 128 11.81 6.68 -1.47
CA GLY A 128 11.79 5.99 -0.18
C GLY A 128 10.39 5.86 0.44
N LEU A 129 9.35 6.46 -0.16
CA LEU A 129 7.99 6.40 0.36
C LEU A 129 7.45 4.97 0.44
N GLY A 130 7.70 4.15 -0.58
CA GLY A 130 7.29 2.73 -0.58
C GLY A 130 7.86 1.95 0.59
N THR A 131 9.14 2.17 0.92
CA THR A 131 9.78 1.55 2.09
C THR A 131 9.08 1.97 3.38
N ILE A 132 8.84 3.27 3.56
CA ILE A 132 8.16 3.79 4.75
C ILE A 132 6.75 3.18 4.90
N MET A 133 5.99 3.10 3.80
CA MET A 133 4.63 2.54 3.82
C MET A 133 4.64 1.03 4.08
N LEU A 134 5.60 0.30 3.51
CA LEU A 134 5.75 -1.13 3.80
C LEU A 134 6.17 -1.36 5.26
N ASP A 135 7.10 -0.58 5.80
CA ASP A 135 7.52 -0.67 7.21
C ASP A 135 6.34 -0.46 8.17
N LEU A 136 5.47 0.52 7.89
CA LEU A 136 4.25 0.75 8.69
C LEU A 136 3.30 -0.44 8.60
N LEU A 137 3.16 -1.05 7.43
CA LEU A 137 2.33 -2.23 7.24
C LEU A 137 2.89 -3.45 7.97
N LEU A 138 4.21 -3.66 7.93
CA LEU A 138 4.91 -4.72 8.65
C LEU A 138 4.70 -4.59 10.16
N GLN A 139 4.83 -3.38 10.70
CA GLN A 139 4.55 -3.12 12.11
C GLN A 139 3.09 -3.44 12.47
N LEU A 140 2.13 -3.08 11.61
CA LEU A 140 0.73 -3.43 11.82
C LEU A 140 0.51 -4.94 11.79
N ALA A 141 1.13 -5.65 10.86
CA ALA A 141 1.05 -7.09 10.75
C ALA A 141 1.56 -7.78 12.02
N LEU A 142 2.72 -7.35 12.53
CA LEU A 142 3.29 -7.85 13.79
C LEU A 142 2.35 -7.61 14.98
N VAL A 143 1.78 -6.40 15.11
CA VAL A 143 0.83 -6.07 16.19
C VAL A 143 -0.44 -6.93 16.11
N ARG A 144 -0.85 -7.34 14.89
CA ARG A 144 -2.00 -8.23 14.67
C ARG A 144 -1.67 -9.71 14.81
N GLY A 145 -0.41 -10.08 15.11
CA GLY A 145 0.03 -11.46 15.23
C GLY A 145 0.13 -12.21 13.89
N ILE A 146 0.17 -11.49 12.77
CA ILE A 146 0.35 -12.08 11.44
C ILE A 146 1.79 -12.57 11.34
N LYS A 147 1.98 -13.80 10.86
CA LYS A 147 3.29 -14.43 10.71
C LYS A 147 3.85 -14.36 9.30
N GLN A 148 2.97 -14.26 8.31
CA GLN A 148 3.35 -14.21 6.90
C GLN A 148 2.59 -13.10 6.14
N LEU A 149 3.34 -12.32 5.37
CA LEU A 149 2.76 -11.37 4.41
C LEU A 149 3.06 -11.83 2.99
N ARG A 150 2.01 -12.13 2.24
CA ARG A 150 2.08 -12.55 0.84
C ARG A 150 1.83 -11.36 -0.09
N ALA A 151 2.68 -11.21 -1.08
CA ALA A 151 2.47 -10.33 -2.22
C ALA A 151 2.47 -11.13 -3.51
N VAL A 152 1.51 -10.89 -4.38
CA VAL A 152 1.51 -11.36 -5.75
C VAL A 152 1.77 -10.17 -6.67
N SER A 153 2.61 -10.35 -7.66
CA SER A 153 2.98 -9.28 -8.61
C SER A 153 3.29 -9.88 -9.97
N LEU A 154 3.25 -9.07 -11.02
CA LEU A 154 3.79 -9.47 -12.31
C LEU A 154 5.31 -9.68 -12.20
N ALA A 155 5.82 -10.69 -12.90
CA ALA A 155 7.23 -11.09 -12.82
C ALA A 155 8.21 -9.98 -13.27
N ASP A 156 7.77 -9.06 -14.12
CA ASP A 156 8.54 -7.91 -14.60
C ASP A 156 8.42 -6.67 -13.71
N ASN A 157 7.66 -6.74 -12.60
CA ASN A 157 7.57 -5.64 -11.64
C ASN A 157 8.77 -5.60 -10.71
N GLU A 158 9.91 -5.18 -11.22
CA GLU A 158 11.15 -5.08 -10.44
C GLU A 158 11.03 -4.12 -9.23
N GLY A 159 10.12 -3.14 -9.30
CA GLY A 159 9.93 -2.16 -8.23
C GLY A 159 9.49 -2.81 -6.93
N ILE A 160 8.45 -3.65 -6.98
CA ILE A 160 7.95 -4.36 -5.79
C ILE A 160 8.94 -5.43 -5.32
N HIS A 161 9.61 -6.12 -6.25
CA HIS A 161 10.60 -7.15 -5.88
C HIS A 161 11.75 -6.53 -5.07
N ARG A 162 12.32 -5.43 -5.54
CA ARG A 162 13.37 -4.69 -4.80
C ARG A 162 12.88 -4.13 -3.46
N LEU A 163 11.63 -3.68 -3.41
CA LEU A 163 11.01 -3.16 -2.18
C LEU A 163 10.92 -4.26 -1.12
N ILE A 164 10.38 -5.42 -1.50
CA ILE A 164 10.20 -6.56 -0.59
C ILE A 164 11.53 -7.12 -0.13
N GLN A 165 12.52 -7.27 -1.02
CA GLN A 165 13.86 -7.77 -0.65
C GLN A 165 14.58 -6.90 0.38
N LYS A 166 14.22 -5.63 0.51
CA LYS A 166 14.81 -4.67 1.46
C LYS A 166 14.02 -4.52 2.76
N CYS A 167 13.00 -5.32 2.98
CA CYS A 167 12.11 -5.18 4.14
C CYS A 167 12.72 -5.59 5.48
N GLY A 168 13.91 -6.20 5.47
CA GLY A 168 14.62 -6.60 6.70
C GLY A 168 14.15 -7.93 7.30
N PHE A 169 13.24 -8.64 6.65
CA PHE A 169 12.75 -9.96 7.04
C PHE A 169 13.13 -11.03 6.01
N PRO A 170 13.18 -12.31 6.38
CA PRO A 170 13.35 -13.40 5.42
C PRO A 170 12.22 -13.39 4.37
N VAL A 171 12.58 -13.60 3.11
CA VAL A 171 11.64 -13.62 1.98
C VAL A 171 11.82 -14.89 1.17
N THR A 172 10.73 -15.59 0.91
CA THR A 172 10.69 -16.65 -0.11
C THR A 172 9.98 -16.12 -1.36
N SER A 173 10.40 -16.58 -2.53
CA SER A 173 9.87 -16.10 -3.81
C SER A 173 9.69 -17.27 -4.78
N HIS A 174 8.56 -17.30 -5.45
CA HIS A 174 8.25 -18.27 -6.50
C HIS A 174 7.62 -17.58 -7.70
N THR A 175 8.18 -17.81 -8.89
CA THR A 175 7.66 -17.25 -10.14
C THR A 175 7.07 -18.35 -11.01
N SER A 176 5.86 -18.16 -11.47
CA SER A 176 5.15 -19.07 -12.36
C SER A 176 4.14 -18.30 -13.22
N HIS A 177 4.00 -18.70 -14.50
CA HIS A 177 3.03 -18.13 -15.43
C HIS A 177 3.03 -16.60 -15.55
N GLY A 178 4.22 -15.97 -15.42
CA GLY A 178 4.36 -14.51 -15.54
C GLY A 178 4.02 -13.75 -14.25
N GLU A 179 3.72 -14.44 -13.16
CA GLU A 179 3.50 -13.86 -11.83
C GLU A 179 4.56 -14.33 -10.83
N THR A 180 4.88 -13.47 -9.89
CA THR A 180 5.77 -13.78 -8.77
C THR A 180 5.00 -13.64 -7.47
N THR A 181 4.96 -14.72 -6.70
CA THR A 181 4.51 -14.71 -5.31
C THR A 181 5.73 -14.57 -4.39
N GLN A 182 5.70 -13.57 -3.53
CA GLN A 182 6.70 -13.37 -2.49
C GLN A 182 6.04 -13.45 -1.12
N ILE A 183 6.69 -14.15 -0.19
CA ILE A 183 6.22 -14.29 1.19
C ILE A 183 7.29 -13.72 2.12
N ILE A 184 6.92 -12.71 2.89
CA ILE A 184 7.74 -12.13 3.96
C ILE A 184 7.40 -12.89 5.23
N HIS A 185 8.41 -13.49 5.88
CA HIS A 185 8.27 -14.23 7.14
C HIS A 185 8.56 -13.28 8.30
N LEU A 186 7.56 -13.06 9.17
CA LEU A 186 7.61 -12.09 10.28
C LEU A 186 8.04 -12.70 11.62
N GLU A 187 8.34 -14.00 11.62
CA GLU A 187 8.84 -14.73 12.79
C GLU A 187 10.38 -14.77 12.80
#